data_7c0a9c090ac4c86a62c98fb5eaf88503
#
_entry.id   7c0a9c090ac4c86a62c98fb5eaf88503
#
_cell.length_a   1.000
_cell.length_b   1.000
_cell.length_c   1.000
_cell.angle_alpha   90.00
_cell.angle_beta   90.00
_cell.angle_gamma   90.00
#
_symmetry.space_group_name_H-M   'P 1'
#
loop_
_entity.id
_entity.type
_entity.pdbx_description
1 polymer ?
#
loop_
_entity_poly.entity_id
_entity_poly.type
_entity_poly.pdbx_seq_one_letter_code
_entity_poly.pdbx_strand_id
1 'polypeptide(L)'
;LSKQSADASEGAQRKIYGAYDDPGTPEEMSRRSFMANATLAIGGIVGLTLAIPIVGSLLPVASDATGNWAPLTADELAQLQKATEQPVKLTFTLKSQDSYLPMQASPEYVWGIKVDDEAKFKQARPDIYGPGTKPLPYNAVNMDFVIFSPICPHLGCRFEWQQAASKFHCPCHGSVFSFDGEHLAGPAPRGLDPLPFREQSGVAQIMWIRYKASVPDRIVISYQS
;
A
#
# COMPACT_ATOMS: atom_id res chain seq x y z
N LEU A 1 -43.87 46.65 62.72
CA LEU A 1 -42.85 47.40 61.92
C LEU A 1 -41.68 46.52 61.47
N SER A 2 -41.78 45.17 61.26
CA SER A 2 -40.65 44.33 60.83
C SER A 2 -40.99 43.36 59.71
N LYS A 3 -42.14 43.44 59.06
CA LYS A 3 -42.49 42.54 57.95
C LYS A 3 -42.40 43.16 56.54
N GLN A 4 -42.22 44.43 56.41
CA GLN A 4 -42.16 45.13 55.11
C GLN A 4 -40.76 45.33 54.60
N SER A 5 -39.68 45.15 55.39
CA SER A 5 -38.29 45.29 54.93
C SER A 5 -37.68 44.03 54.40
N ALA A 6 -38.25 42.86 54.67
CA ALA A 6 -37.75 41.58 54.15
C ALA A 6 -38.20 41.28 52.70
N ASP A 7 -39.37 41.79 52.30
CA ASP A 7 -39.96 41.54 50.99
C ASP A 7 -39.35 42.40 49.86
N ALA A 8 -38.74 43.55 50.24
CA ALA A 8 -38.09 44.42 49.27
C ALA A 8 -36.65 43.93 48.87
N SER A 9 -35.98 43.14 49.72
CA SER A 9 -34.68 42.66 49.49
C SER A 9 -34.67 41.34 48.61
N GLU A 10 -35.74 40.55 48.73
CA GLU A 10 -35.91 39.34 47.99
C GLU A 10 -36.35 39.61 46.54
N GLY A 11 -37.11 40.67 46.29
CA GLY A 11 -37.42 41.10 44.93
C GLY A 11 -36.27 41.75 44.16
N ALA A 12 -35.27 42.32 44.87
CA ALA A 12 -34.12 42.95 44.24
C ALA A 12 -33.04 41.93 43.84
N GLN A 13 -32.90 40.85 44.58
CA GLN A 13 -31.95 39.82 44.25
C GLN A 13 -32.36 38.94 43.05
N ARG A 14 -33.63 38.79 42.76
CA ARG A 14 -34.16 38.08 41.58
C ARG A 14 -33.92 38.79 40.26
N LYS A 15 -33.64 40.08 40.27
CA LYS A 15 -33.36 40.85 39.04
C LYS A 15 -31.88 40.82 38.58
N ILE A 16 -30.97 40.32 39.40
CA ILE A 16 -29.52 40.32 39.06
C ILE A 16 -29.11 39.05 38.36
N TYR A 17 -29.77 37.95 38.58
CA TYR A 17 -29.62 36.74 37.76
C TYR A 17 -30.76 36.78 36.73
N GLY A 18 -30.46 37.45 35.59
CA GLY A 18 -31.40 37.52 34.48
C GLY A 18 -32.01 36.17 34.21
N ALA A 19 -33.30 36.10 34.20
CA ALA A 19 -34.00 34.95 33.70
C ALA A 19 -33.32 34.51 32.43
N TYR A 20 -32.90 33.25 32.38
CA TYR A 20 -32.58 32.60 31.13
C TYR A 20 -33.84 32.74 30.30
N ASP A 21 -33.80 33.67 29.35
CA ASP A 21 -34.94 33.90 28.48
C ASP A 21 -35.21 32.54 27.79
N ASP A 22 -36.33 31.95 28.21
CA ASP A 22 -36.91 30.82 27.50
C ASP A 22 -36.95 31.21 26.01
N PRO A 23 -36.43 30.40 25.08
CA PRO A 23 -36.48 30.70 23.66
C PRO A 23 -37.94 30.59 23.19
N GLY A 24 -38.75 31.55 23.68
CA GLY A 24 -40.11 31.73 23.25
C GLY A 24 -40.09 32.19 21.80
N THR A 25 -40.93 31.61 21.01
CA THR A 25 -41.31 31.89 19.62
C THR A 25 -40.21 32.34 18.64
N PRO A 26 -40.22 31.88 17.39
CA PRO A 26 -39.16 32.13 16.39
C PRO A 26 -38.84 33.62 16.13
N GLU A 27 -39.65 34.53 16.60
CA GLU A 27 -39.51 35.97 16.36
C GLU A 27 -38.58 36.69 17.35
N GLU A 28 -38.24 36.05 18.48
CA GLU A 28 -37.38 36.68 19.51
C GLU A 28 -36.07 35.93 19.75
N MET A 29 -35.38 35.55 18.69
CA MET A 29 -33.98 35.15 18.88
C MET A 29 -33.17 36.38 19.30
N SER A 30 -32.75 36.40 20.57
CA SER A 30 -31.89 37.48 21.06
C SER A 30 -30.60 37.48 20.23
N ARG A 31 -29.98 38.64 20.01
CA ARG A 31 -28.69 38.76 19.29
C ARG A 31 -27.66 37.81 19.85
N ARG A 32 -27.70 37.52 21.15
CA ARG A 32 -26.81 36.57 21.82
C ARG A 32 -27.07 35.14 21.37
N SER A 33 -28.32 34.68 21.30
CA SER A 33 -28.70 33.35 20.82
C SER A 33 -28.36 33.17 19.34
N PHE A 34 -28.60 34.20 18.53
CA PHE A 34 -28.20 34.19 17.13
C PHE A 34 -26.69 34.01 16.96
N MET A 35 -25.87 34.80 17.66
CA MET A 35 -24.42 34.73 17.60
C MET A 35 -23.91 33.37 18.11
N ALA A 36 -24.46 32.83 19.18
CA ALA A 36 -24.11 31.52 19.71
C ALA A 36 -24.44 30.42 18.70
N ASN A 37 -25.64 30.42 18.12
CA ASN A 37 -26.04 29.43 17.14
C ASN A 37 -25.23 29.53 15.82
N ALA A 38 -24.96 30.77 15.36
CA ALA A 38 -24.12 31.00 14.20
C ALA A 38 -22.68 30.48 14.41
N THR A 39 -22.09 30.73 15.58
CA THR A 39 -20.77 30.23 15.93
C THR A 39 -20.74 28.71 15.99
N LEU A 40 -21.75 28.08 16.60
CA LEU A 40 -21.87 26.62 16.64
C LEU A 40 -22.07 26.02 15.25
N ALA A 41 -22.89 26.64 14.40
CA ALA A 41 -23.11 26.17 13.03
C ALA A 41 -21.83 26.27 12.19
N ILE A 42 -21.14 27.41 12.21
CA ILE A 42 -19.88 27.61 11.50
C ILE A 42 -18.80 26.67 12.05
N GLY A 43 -18.67 26.60 13.38
CA GLY A 43 -17.71 25.69 14.03
C GLY A 43 -17.97 24.21 13.71
N GLY A 44 -19.27 23.83 13.66
CA GLY A 44 -19.66 22.48 13.24
C GLY A 44 -19.30 22.16 11.79
N ILE A 45 -19.56 23.09 10.87
CA ILE A 45 -19.18 22.93 9.45
C ILE A 45 -17.67 22.81 9.30
N VAL A 46 -16.90 23.70 9.91
CA VAL A 46 -15.44 23.68 9.88
C VAL A 46 -14.92 22.39 10.53
N GLY A 47 -15.49 22.00 11.68
CA GLY A 47 -15.13 20.75 12.37
C GLY A 47 -15.37 19.52 11.50
N LEU A 48 -16.51 19.43 10.82
CA LEU A 48 -16.83 18.32 9.93
C LEU A 48 -15.92 18.28 8.70
N THR A 49 -15.62 19.43 8.09
CA THR A 49 -14.73 19.48 6.91
C THR A 49 -13.30 19.04 7.24
N LEU A 50 -12.85 19.25 8.47
CA LEU A 50 -11.55 18.77 8.94
C LEU A 50 -11.61 17.32 9.46
N ALA A 51 -12.69 16.93 10.12
CA ALA A 51 -12.82 15.60 10.70
C ALA A 51 -12.92 14.50 9.63
N ILE A 52 -13.61 14.75 8.52
CA ILE A 52 -13.78 13.76 7.45
C ILE A 52 -12.44 13.27 6.89
N PRO A 53 -11.50 14.12 6.44
CA PRO A 53 -10.22 13.66 5.93
C PRO A 53 -9.34 13.05 7.04
N ILE A 54 -9.39 13.56 8.26
CA ILE A 54 -8.61 13.02 9.38
C ILE A 54 -9.10 11.60 9.73
N VAL A 55 -10.41 11.42 9.92
CA VAL A 55 -10.97 10.08 10.20
C VAL A 55 -10.77 9.15 9.02
N GLY A 56 -10.94 9.64 7.79
CA GLY A 56 -10.69 8.86 6.58
C GLY A 56 -9.24 8.37 6.46
N SER A 57 -8.25 9.16 6.89
CA SER A 57 -6.84 8.76 6.87
C SER A 57 -6.50 7.69 7.93
N LEU A 58 -7.31 7.56 8.97
CA LEU A 58 -7.15 6.53 10.00
C LEU A 58 -7.79 5.19 9.62
N LEU A 59 -8.70 5.21 8.65
CA LEU A 59 -9.30 3.97 8.16
C LEU A 59 -8.30 3.29 7.23
N PRO A 60 -7.97 2.00 7.46
CA PRO A 60 -7.16 1.27 6.52
C PRO A 60 -7.92 1.24 5.19
N VAL A 61 -7.24 1.68 4.12
CA VAL A 61 -7.76 1.43 2.77
C VAL A 61 -7.90 -0.08 2.66
N ALA A 62 -9.11 -0.56 2.40
CA ALA A 62 -9.33 -1.96 2.09
C ALA A 62 -8.52 -2.24 0.81
N SER A 63 -7.26 -2.67 0.98
CA SER A 63 -6.54 -3.29 -0.10
C SER A 63 -7.30 -4.57 -0.37
N ASP A 64 -7.99 -4.62 -1.50
CA ASP A 64 -8.59 -5.88 -1.95
C ASP A 64 -7.48 -6.92 -1.93
N ALA A 65 -7.59 -7.88 -1.00
CA ALA A 65 -6.65 -8.99 -0.87
C ALA A 65 -6.61 -9.85 -2.15
N THR A 66 -7.49 -9.56 -3.10
CA THR A 66 -7.53 -10.14 -4.44
C THR A 66 -6.40 -9.66 -5.34
N GLY A 67 -5.60 -8.64 -4.94
CA GLY A 67 -4.46 -8.10 -5.70
C GLY A 67 -4.81 -7.79 -7.16
N ASN A 68 -4.38 -6.66 -7.68
CA ASN A 68 -4.55 -6.38 -9.10
C ASN A 68 -3.57 -7.22 -9.90
N TRP A 69 -4.13 -8.10 -10.71
CA TRP A 69 -3.40 -8.87 -11.66
C TRP A 69 -3.22 -8.07 -12.95
N ALA A 70 -1.98 -7.73 -13.28
CA ALA A 70 -1.64 -7.05 -14.52
C ALA A 70 -1.52 -8.08 -15.65
N PRO A 71 -2.28 -7.95 -16.75
CA PRO A 71 -2.17 -8.85 -17.89
C PRO A 71 -0.87 -8.60 -18.65
N LEU A 72 -0.24 -9.67 -19.12
CA LEU A 72 0.82 -9.63 -20.11
C LEU A 72 0.24 -9.68 -21.52
N THR A 73 0.87 -8.98 -22.43
CA THR A 73 0.56 -9.05 -23.86
C THR A 73 1.06 -10.38 -24.46
N ALA A 74 0.51 -10.77 -25.58
CA ALA A 74 0.95 -11.97 -26.30
C ALA A 74 2.43 -11.89 -26.73
N ASP A 75 2.90 -10.69 -27.08
CA ASP A 75 4.31 -10.45 -27.45
C ASP A 75 5.25 -10.60 -26.26
N GLU A 76 4.86 -10.13 -25.08
CA GLU A 76 5.63 -10.32 -23.85
C GLU A 76 5.69 -11.78 -23.43
N LEU A 77 4.60 -12.51 -23.56
CA LEU A 77 4.59 -13.95 -23.30
C LEU A 77 5.48 -14.70 -24.30
N ALA A 78 5.46 -14.32 -25.58
CA ALA A 78 6.34 -14.91 -26.60
C ALA A 78 7.83 -14.60 -26.33
N GLN A 79 8.15 -13.43 -25.79
CA GLN A 79 9.51 -13.10 -25.34
C GLN A 79 9.89 -13.95 -24.13
N LEU A 80 8.99 -14.12 -23.16
CA LEU A 80 9.21 -14.91 -21.96
C LEU A 80 9.50 -16.39 -22.29
N GLN A 81 8.83 -16.95 -23.29
CA GLN A 81 9.09 -18.31 -23.78
C GLN A 81 10.53 -18.54 -24.30
N LYS A 82 11.21 -17.47 -24.71
CA LYS A 82 12.60 -17.50 -25.20
C LYS A 82 13.63 -17.19 -24.09
N ALA A 83 13.18 -16.91 -22.88
CA ALA A 83 14.03 -16.47 -21.76
C ALA A 83 14.75 -17.65 -21.06
N THR A 84 15.46 -18.50 -21.80
CA THR A 84 16.16 -19.69 -21.28
C THR A 84 17.58 -19.41 -20.83
N GLU A 85 18.30 -18.51 -21.52
CA GLU A 85 19.70 -18.15 -21.21
C GLU A 85 19.82 -16.70 -20.70
N GLN A 86 18.84 -15.88 -21.02
CA GLN A 86 18.82 -14.46 -20.68
C GLN A 86 17.43 -14.09 -20.16
N PRO A 87 17.37 -13.35 -19.04
CA PRO A 87 16.09 -12.87 -18.55
C PRO A 87 15.50 -11.82 -19.49
N VAL A 88 14.19 -11.79 -19.55
CA VAL A 88 13.45 -10.81 -20.33
C VAL A 88 12.88 -9.75 -19.40
N LYS A 89 13.01 -8.50 -19.81
CA LYS A 89 12.39 -7.35 -19.13
C LYS A 89 10.96 -7.19 -19.64
N LEU A 90 9.99 -7.51 -18.79
CA LEU A 90 8.57 -7.38 -19.10
C LEU A 90 8.07 -6.07 -18.50
N THR A 91 7.35 -5.28 -19.30
CA THR A 91 6.81 -3.97 -18.87
C THR A 91 5.31 -4.06 -18.75
N PHE A 92 4.74 -3.46 -17.73
CA PHE A 92 3.30 -3.40 -17.53
C PHE A 92 2.90 -2.11 -16.84
N THR A 93 1.62 -1.80 -16.88
CA THR A 93 1.10 -0.62 -16.19
C THR A 93 0.53 -1.03 -14.85
N LEU A 94 1.19 -0.56 -13.79
CA LEU A 94 0.67 -0.71 -12.44
C LEU A 94 -0.33 0.42 -12.18
N LYS A 95 -1.53 0.03 -11.78
CA LYS A 95 -2.55 0.98 -11.33
C LYS A 95 -2.49 1.01 -9.82
N SER A 96 -2.26 2.16 -9.22
CA SER A 96 -2.28 2.35 -7.78
C SER A 96 -3.21 3.49 -7.42
N GLN A 97 -3.94 3.31 -6.33
CA GLN A 97 -4.75 4.36 -5.74
C GLN A 97 -4.21 4.62 -4.33
N ASP A 98 -3.72 5.83 -4.12
CA ASP A 98 -3.26 6.26 -2.81
C ASP A 98 -4.35 7.10 -2.15
N SER A 99 -5.09 6.47 -1.24
CA SER A 99 -6.18 7.05 -0.43
C SER A 99 -7.15 7.95 -1.21
N TYR A 100 -6.94 9.25 -1.16
CA TYR A 100 -7.82 10.26 -1.76
C TYR A 100 -7.38 10.72 -3.16
N LEU A 101 -6.23 10.24 -3.62
CA LEU A 101 -5.74 10.60 -4.94
C LEU A 101 -6.47 9.80 -6.03
N PRO A 102 -6.67 10.38 -7.21
CA PRO A 102 -7.18 9.63 -8.34
C PRO A 102 -6.25 8.48 -8.68
N MET A 103 -6.80 7.39 -9.23
CA MET A 103 -6.03 6.24 -9.67
C MET A 103 -4.87 6.69 -10.56
N GLN A 104 -3.65 6.35 -10.15
CA GLN A 104 -2.44 6.64 -10.90
C GLN A 104 -2.01 5.39 -11.66
N ALA A 105 -1.59 5.57 -12.90
CA ALA A 105 -1.03 4.53 -13.73
C ALA A 105 0.46 4.81 -13.93
N SER A 106 1.33 3.92 -13.45
CA SER A 106 2.77 4.03 -13.63
C SER A 106 3.31 2.85 -14.42
N PRO A 107 4.20 3.09 -15.39
CA PRO A 107 4.90 2.01 -16.07
C PRO A 107 5.89 1.35 -15.10
N GLU A 108 5.79 0.04 -14.96
CA GLU A 108 6.66 -0.77 -14.14
C GLU A 108 7.25 -1.91 -14.98
N TYR A 109 8.30 -2.53 -14.48
CA TYR A 109 8.87 -3.69 -15.14
C TYR A 109 9.23 -4.78 -14.13
N VAL A 110 9.33 -5.99 -14.64
CA VAL A 110 9.79 -7.17 -13.93
C VAL A 110 10.79 -7.94 -14.79
N TRP A 111 11.50 -8.85 -14.18
CA TRP A 111 12.36 -9.77 -14.89
C TRP A 111 11.73 -11.14 -14.97
N GLY A 112 11.55 -11.67 -16.17
CA GLY A 112 11.05 -13.01 -16.39
C GLY A 112 12.14 -13.96 -16.88
N ILE A 113 12.13 -15.19 -16.38
CA ILE A 113 12.98 -16.28 -16.85
C ILE A 113 12.12 -17.51 -17.14
N LYS A 114 12.58 -18.32 -18.08
CA LYS A 114 12.02 -19.66 -18.31
C LYS A 114 12.84 -20.68 -17.53
N VAL A 115 12.16 -21.60 -16.88
CA VAL A 115 12.73 -22.67 -16.08
C VAL A 115 12.51 -23.98 -16.81
N ASP A 116 13.55 -24.51 -17.43
CA ASP A 116 13.45 -25.78 -18.17
C ASP A 116 13.47 -27.01 -17.23
N ASP A 117 14.04 -26.87 -16.04
CA ASP A 117 14.09 -27.89 -14.99
C ASP A 117 13.77 -27.28 -13.61
N GLU A 118 12.54 -27.51 -13.17
CA GLU A 118 12.06 -27.00 -11.88
C GLU A 118 12.83 -27.60 -10.69
N ALA A 119 13.29 -28.85 -10.78
CA ALA A 119 14.05 -29.48 -9.71
C ALA A 119 15.42 -28.81 -9.54
N LYS A 120 16.08 -28.49 -10.65
CA LYS A 120 17.34 -27.75 -10.67
C LYS A 120 17.15 -26.32 -10.12
N PHE A 121 16.09 -25.65 -10.53
CA PHE A 121 15.75 -24.32 -10.01
C PHE A 121 15.53 -24.37 -8.49
N LYS A 122 14.77 -25.34 -7.97
CA LYS A 122 14.55 -25.50 -6.54
C LYS A 122 15.85 -25.72 -5.77
N GLN A 123 16.77 -26.49 -6.35
CA GLN A 123 18.09 -26.72 -5.77
C GLN A 123 18.95 -25.45 -5.75
N ALA A 124 18.86 -24.61 -6.79
CA ALA A 124 19.57 -23.33 -6.88
C ALA A 124 18.99 -22.26 -5.95
N ARG A 125 17.78 -22.48 -5.41
CA ARG A 125 17.08 -21.51 -4.56
C ARG A 125 16.75 -22.06 -3.15
N PRO A 126 17.78 -22.42 -2.37
CA PRO A 126 17.56 -22.89 -1.00
C PRO A 126 16.94 -21.84 -0.08
N ASP A 127 17.04 -20.58 -0.44
CA ASP A 127 16.41 -19.44 0.24
C ASP A 127 14.87 -19.38 0.06
N ILE A 128 14.29 -20.18 -0.84
CA ILE A 128 12.86 -20.35 -1.05
C ILE A 128 12.41 -21.75 -0.65
N TYR A 129 13.15 -22.77 -1.02
CA TYR A 129 12.75 -24.18 -0.92
C TYR A 129 13.56 -24.99 0.10
N GLY A 130 14.55 -24.38 0.74
CA GLY A 130 15.41 -25.05 1.71
C GLY A 130 14.71 -25.35 3.05
N PRO A 131 15.30 -26.23 3.86
CA PRO A 131 14.79 -26.56 5.18
C PRO A 131 14.78 -25.30 6.09
N GLY A 132 13.67 -25.07 6.78
CA GLY A 132 13.51 -23.93 7.69
C GLY A 132 13.09 -22.62 7.02
N THR A 133 12.94 -22.58 5.69
CA THR A 133 12.38 -21.41 5.00
C THR A 133 10.87 -21.33 5.20
N LYS A 134 10.35 -20.09 5.32
CA LYS A 134 8.89 -19.87 5.31
C LYS A 134 8.38 -20.05 3.87
N PRO A 135 7.37 -20.90 3.66
CA PRO A 135 6.82 -21.08 2.32
C PRO A 135 6.23 -19.77 1.80
N LEU A 136 6.39 -19.53 0.50
CA LEU A 136 5.67 -18.47 -0.18
C LEU A 136 4.16 -18.78 -0.19
N PRO A 137 3.29 -17.76 -0.13
CA PRO A 137 1.84 -17.96 -0.22
C PRO A 137 1.37 -18.32 -1.63
N TYR A 138 2.28 -18.54 -2.56
CA TYR A 138 2.05 -18.91 -3.97
C TYR A 138 3.25 -19.69 -4.52
N ASN A 139 3.07 -20.34 -5.66
CA ASN A 139 4.16 -21.02 -6.35
C ASN A 139 5.06 -19.99 -7.06
N ALA A 140 6.37 -20.03 -6.80
CA ALA A 140 7.32 -19.17 -7.47
C ALA A 140 7.53 -19.56 -8.94
N VAL A 141 7.45 -20.85 -9.26
CA VAL A 141 7.45 -21.38 -10.62
C VAL A 141 6.01 -21.66 -11.04
N ASN A 142 5.56 -21.09 -12.13
CA ASN A 142 4.26 -21.38 -12.73
C ASN A 142 4.38 -21.34 -14.25
N MET A 143 3.81 -22.34 -14.94
CA MET A 143 3.87 -22.47 -16.40
C MET A 143 5.33 -22.49 -16.95
N ASP A 144 6.26 -23.07 -16.20
CA ASP A 144 7.70 -23.09 -16.48
C ASP A 144 8.36 -21.70 -16.45
N PHE A 145 7.75 -20.71 -15.81
CA PHE A 145 8.30 -19.38 -15.68
C PHE A 145 8.45 -18.95 -14.23
N VAL A 146 9.43 -18.08 -14.00
CA VAL A 146 9.58 -17.32 -12.76
C VAL A 146 9.67 -15.84 -13.11
N ILE A 147 8.91 -15.07 -12.40
CA ILE A 147 8.91 -13.60 -12.53
C ILE A 147 9.55 -13.01 -11.28
N PHE A 148 10.62 -12.24 -11.44
CA PHE A 148 11.29 -11.56 -10.33
C PHE A 148 10.88 -10.11 -10.24
N SER A 149 10.62 -9.66 -9.02
CA SER A 149 10.58 -8.23 -8.69
C SER A 149 11.91 -7.58 -9.06
N PRO A 150 11.94 -6.41 -9.68
CA PRO A 150 13.19 -5.72 -10.01
C PRO A 150 13.81 -5.03 -8.78
N ILE A 151 13.22 -5.23 -7.61
CA ILE A 151 13.59 -4.58 -6.35
C ILE A 151 14.62 -5.41 -5.61
N CYS A 152 15.79 -4.83 -5.36
CA CYS A 152 16.86 -5.50 -4.62
C CYS A 152 16.47 -5.74 -3.15
N PRO A 153 16.60 -6.98 -2.65
CA PRO A 153 16.26 -7.33 -1.28
C PRO A 153 17.09 -6.62 -0.21
N HIS A 154 18.17 -5.93 -0.57
CA HIS A 154 18.97 -5.15 0.36
C HIS A 154 18.24 -3.90 0.87
N LEU A 155 18.09 -2.88 0.03
CA LEU A 155 17.49 -1.58 0.40
C LEU A 155 16.52 -1.05 -0.68
N GLY A 156 16.04 -1.91 -1.58
CA GLY A 156 14.99 -1.53 -2.52
C GLY A 156 15.46 -0.84 -3.80
N CYS A 157 16.75 -0.79 -4.09
CA CYS A 157 17.25 -0.31 -5.39
C CYS A 157 16.80 -1.22 -6.52
N ARG A 158 16.66 -0.68 -7.71
CA ARG A 158 16.43 -1.51 -8.90
C ARG A 158 17.75 -2.08 -9.39
N PHE A 159 17.75 -3.38 -9.68
CA PHE A 159 18.89 -4.07 -10.28
C PHE A 159 18.65 -4.31 -11.77
N GLU A 160 19.75 -4.56 -12.51
CA GLU A 160 19.71 -4.77 -13.94
C GLU A 160 20.50 -6.02 -14.31
N TRP A 161 20.12 -6.63 -15.44
CA TRP A 161 20.86 -7.74 -16.03
C TRP A 161 22.10 -7.24 -16.74
N GLN A 162 23.24 -7.80 -16.40
CA GLN A 162 24.50 -7.53 -17.07
C GLN A 162 24.83 -8.68 -18.02
N GLN A 163 24.59 -8.46 -19.31
CA GLN A 163 24.77 -9.47 -20.36
C GLN A 163 26.18 -10.06 -20.36
N ALA A 164 27.22 -9.22 -20.27
CA ALA A 164 28.63 -9.67 -20.33
C ALA A 164 29.02 -10.57 -19.15
N ALA A 165 28.36 -10.38 -17.98
CA ALA A 165 28.63 -11.17 -16.80
C ALA A 165 27.62 -12.31 -16.60
N SER A 166 26.55 -12.35 -17.39
CA SER A 166 25.41 -13.27 -17.23
C SER A 166 24.88 -13.31 -15.79
N LYS A 167 24.69 -12.12 -15.19
CA LYS A 167 24.27 -11.94 -13.80
C LYS A 167 23.43 -10.70 -13.64
N PHE A 168 22.53 -10.72 -12.64
CA PHE A 168 21.88 -9.51 -12.16
C PHE A 168 22.82 -8.76 -11.22
N HIS A 169 22.88 -7.45 -11.37
CA HIS A 169 23.71 -6.58 -10.55
C HIS A 169 22.92 -5.39 -10.02
N CYS A 170 23.00 -5.17 -8.72
CA CYS A 170 22.44 -4.01 -8.07
C CYS A 170 23.48 -2.90 -7.98
N PRO A 171 23.28 -1.75 -8.63
CA PRO A 171 24.32 -0.71 -8.72
C PRO A 171 24.54 0.05 -7.39
N CYS A 172 23.58 -0.01 -6.46
CA CYS A 172 23.68 0.79 -5.24
C CYS A 172 24.78 0.29 -4.28
N HIS A 173 24.85 -1.03 -4.04
CA HIS A 173 25.78 -1.58 -3.05
C HIS A 173 26.43 -2.89 -3.54
N GLY A 174 26.33 -3.19 -4.83
CA GLY A 174 27.07 -4.29 -5.45
C GLY A 174 26.52 -5.68 -5.17
N SER A 175 25.24 -5.84 -4.79
CA SER A 175 24.65 -7.18 -4.72
C SER A 175 24.56 -7.81 -6.10
N VAL A 176 24.96 -9.07 -6.20
CA VAL A 176 25.01 -9.85 -7.45
C VAL A 176 24.17 -11.11 -7.30
N PHE A 177 23.40 -11.43 -8.34
CA PHE A 177 22.53 -12.60 -8.35
C PHE A 177 22.72 -13.40 -9.64
N SER A 178 22.53 -14.72 -9.54
CA SER A 178 22.56 -15.62 -10.71
C SER A 178 21.35 -15.39 -11.63
N PHE A 179 21.33 -16.07 -12.76
CA PHE A 179 20.16 -16.12 -13.65
C PHE A 179 18.91 -16.62 -12.90
N ASP A 180 19.04 -17.65 -12.05
CA ASP A 180 17.96 -18.19 -11.23
C ASP A 180 17.60 -17.30 -10.02
N GLY A 181 18.24 -16.16 -9.88
CA GLY A 181 18.02 -15.20 -8.80
C GLY A 181 18.65 -15.60 -7.47
N GLU A 182 19.58 -16.57 -7.42
CA GLU A 182 20.36 -16.90 -6.23
C GLU A 182 21.27 -15.73 -5.85
N HIS A 183 21.40 -15.42 -4.57
CA HIS A 183 22.33 -14.42 -4.09
C HIS A 183 23.77 -14.95 -4.13
N LEU A 184 24.64 -14.30 -4.92
CA LEU A 184 26.03 -14.72 -5.12
C LEU A 184 27.02 -13.87 -4.32
N ALA A 185 26.76 -12.56 -4.21
CA ALA A 185 27.65 -11.62 -3.52
C ALA A 185 26.94 -10.32 -3.13
N GLY A 186 27.57 -9.58 -2.23
CA GLY A 186 27.09 -8.27 -1.78
C GLY A 186 26.18 -8.35 -0.56
N PRO A 187 25.59 -7.22 -0.13
CA PRO A 187 24.90 -7.10 1.15
C PRO A 187 23.43 -7.57 1.15
N ALA A 188 22.89 -8.06 0.04
CA ALA A 188 21.51 -8.56 0.03
C ALA A 188 21.36 -9.77 0.95
N PRO A 189 20.35 -9.82 1.83
CA PRO A 189 20.21 -10.91 2.81
C PRO A 189 19.63 -12.21 2.22
N ARG A 190 19.15 -12.17 0.98
CA ARG A 190 18.51 -13.29 0.26
C ARG A 190 18.60 -13.09 -1.25
N GLY A 191 18.25 -14.12 -2.01
CA GLY A 191 18.11 -14.05 -3.46
C GLY A 191 16.92 -13.18 -3.91
N LEU A 192 16.77 -13.02 -5.23
CA LEU A 192 15.71 -12.22 -5.83
C LEU A 192 14.32 -12.72 -5.40
N ASP A 193 13.41 -11.77 -5.24
CA ASP A 193 12.06 -12.05 -4.80
C ASP A 193 11.16 -12.40 -5.98
N PRO A 194 10.59 -13.62 -6.05
CA PRO A 194 9.64 -13.97 -7.08
C PRO A 194 8.32 -13.25 -6.87
N LEU A 195 7.57 -13.07 -7.96
CA LEU A 195 6.22 -12.51 -7.97
C LEU A 195 5.21 -13.59 -8.38
N PRO A 196 3.97 -13.52 -7.91
CA PRO A 196 2.91 -14.40 -8.37
C PRO A 196 2.67 -14.22 -9.87
N PHE A 197 2.62 -15.35 -10.57
CA PHE A 197 2.35 -15.44 -12.00
C PHE A 197 1.27 -16.50 -12.21
N ARG A 198 0.31 -16.24 -13.07
CA ARG A 198 -0.76 -17.19 -13.40
C ARG A 198 -1.26 -16.99 -14.81
N GLU A 199 -1.94 -17.99 -15.31
CA GLU A 199 -2.83 -17.88 -16.47
C GLU A 199 -4.28 -17.92 -15.99
N GLN A 200 -5.08 -17.01 -16.49
CA GLN A 200 -6.51 -17.01 -16.26
C GLN A 200 -7.24 -16.65 -17.56
N SER A 201 -8.12 -17.53 -18.00
CA SER A 201 -8.89 -17.35 -19.25
C SER A 201 -8.03 -17.11 -20.50
N GLY A 202 -6.89 -17.79 -20.59
CA GLY A 202 -5.94 -17.66 -21.70
C GLY A 202 -5.05 -16.42 -21.66
N VAL A 203 -5.08 -15.66 -20.57
CA VAL A 203 -4.26 -14.47 -20.37
C VAL A 203 -3.28 -14.70 -19.22
N ALA A 204 -2.00 -14.55 -19.51
CA ALA A 204 -0.95 -14.57 -18.49
C ALA A 204 -0.99 -13.26 -17.66
N GLN A 205 -0.89 -13.38 -16.36
CA GLN A 205 -1.03 -12.26 -15.44
C GLN A 205 0.04 -12.28 -14.36
N ILE A 206 0.51 -11.11 -13.96
CA ILE A 206 1.47 -10.91 -12.87
C ILE A 206 0.80 -10.09 -11.76
N MET A 207 1.07 -10.45 -10.51
CA MET A 207 0.67 -9.64 -9.37
C MET A 207 1.90 -8.94 -8.77
N TRP A 208 1.82 -7.64 -8.58
CA TRP A 208 2.89 -6.89 -7.94
C TRP A 208 2.80 -7.00 -6.41
N ILE A 209 3.86 -7.54 -5.83
CA ILE A 209 4.01 -7.66 -4.37
C ILE A 209 5.27 -6.92 -3.94
N ARG A 210 5.20 -6.19 -2.85
CA ARG A 210 6.37 -5.61 -2.19
C ARG A 210 6.75 -6.44 -0.97
N TYR A 211 8.03 -6.75 -0.90
CA TYR A 211 8.61 -7.46 0.24
C TYR A 211 9.40 -6.52 1.12
N LYS A 212 9.46 -6.85 2.40
CA LYS A 212 10.32 -6.15 3.36
C LYS A 212 11.79 -6.34 2.95
N ALA A 213 12.50 -5.22 2.80
CA ALA A 213 13.94 -5.22 2.54
C ALA A 213 14.75 -5.51 3.80
N SER A 214 16.04 -5.82 3.65
CA SER A 214 17.04 -6.01 4.71
C SER A 214 16.74 -7.11 5.72
N VAL A 215 15.89 -8.07 5.37
CA VAL A 215 15.59 -9.25 6.18
C VAL A 215 15.73 -10.52 5.34
N PRO A 216 16.17 -11.65 5.92
CA PRO A 216 16.29 -12.90 5.18
C PRO A 216 14.94 -13.49 4.76
N ASP A 217 13.91 -13.31 5.59
CA ASP A 217 12.55 -13.81 5.31
C ASP A 217 11.82 -12.96 4.26
N ARG A 218 11.00 -13.60 3.43
CA ARG A 218 10.10 -12.93 2.47
C ARG A 218 8.80 -12.52 3.14
N ILE A 219 8.83 -11.36 3.78
CA ILE A 219 7.65 -10.78 4.44
C ILE A 219 6.97 -9.83 3.46
N VAL A 220 5.76 -10.17 3.03
CA VAL A 220 4.94 -9.30 2.19
C VAL A 220 4.47 -8.09 3.01
N ILE A 221 4.73 -6.88 2.52
CA ILE A 221 4.31 -5.63 3.17
C ILE A 221 3.16 -4.93 2.45
N SER A 222 3.01 -5.16 1.15
CA SER A 222 1.86 -4.69 0.39
C SER A 222 1.64 -5.50 -0.88
N TYR A 223 0.37 -5.64 -1.23
CA TYR A 223 -0.08 -6.04 -2.55
C TYR A 223 -0.48 -4.73 -3.23
N GLN A 224 0.20 -4.35 -4.31
CA GLN A 224 -0.18 -3.15 -5.05
C GLN A 224 -1.22 -3.54 -6.10
N SER A 225 -2.31 -2.86 -5.98
CA SER A 225 -3.42 -2.93 -6.93
C SER A 225 -3.26 -1.90 -8.03
#